data_66e67140b27d03fb10e32f29e3e8dff4
#
_entry.id   66e67140b27d03fb10e32f29e3e8dff4
#
_cell.length_a   1.000
_cell.length_b   1.000
_cell.length_c   1.000
_cell.angle_alpha   90.00
_cell.angle_beta   90.00
_cell.angle_gamma   90.00
#
_symmetry.space_group_name_H-M   'P 1'
#
loop_
_entity.id
_entity.type
_entity.pdbx_description
1 polymer ?
#
loop_
_entity_poly.entity_id
_entity_poly.type
_entity_poly.pdbx_seq_one_letter_code
_entity_poly.pdbx_strand_id
1 'polypeptide(L)'
;MKYTFKKVMIFGLGCLMGLTSCSDSWLQTDSTQTAEGDAIFSTTDNAKLVINGICRTMVQQHAYYGQMFNGEGTMKVLYGEYAGQDLNFPYMSPGWSPIMNNESSQTQNSSSIYDSYPWYYYYLIIGNANAVIDRIDKAEGTQEMKDFLKAEALTFRAYSFFRLSEFYCLPWARSNNGAADGIVLRTKEVANAGGETDMALATLAKTYEQIYDDLD
;
A
#
# COMPACT_ATOMS: atom_id res chain seq x y z
N MET A 1 22.01 -47.77 51.71
CA MET A 1 22.60 -47.63 50.39
C MET A 1 21.66 -48.00 49.22
N LYS A 2 20.68 -48.89 49.36
CA LYS A 2 19.75 -49.27 48.26
C LYS A 2 18.64 -48.24 47.94
N TYR A 3 18.25 -47.38 48.87
CA TYR A 3 17.17 -46.40 48.71
C TYR A 3 17.61 -45.12 47.94
N THR A 4 18.87 -44.74 48.07
CA THR A 4 19.44 -43.57 47.39
C THR A 4 19.64 -43.82 45.89
N PHE A 5 19.97 -45.05 45.51
CA PHE A 5 20.20 -45.43 44.12
C PHE A 5 18.89 -45.44 43.31
N LYS A 6 17.76 -45.86 43.90
CA LYS A 6 16.45 -45.81 43.22
C LYS A 6 15.95 -44.39 43.02
N LYS A 7 16.20 -43.46 43.92
CA LYS A 7 15.78 -42.05 43.77
C LYS A 7 16.60 -41.32 42.72
N VAL A 8 17.88 -41.60 42.60
CA VAL A 8 18.75 -41.04 41.54
C VAL A 8 18.37 -41.57 40.16
N MET A 9 17.99 -42.87 40.08
CA MET A 9 17.59 -43.49 38.81
C MET A 9 16.23 -42.97 38.31
N ILE A 10 15.28 -42.66 39.19
CA ILE A 10 13.97 -42.08 38.84
C ILE A 10 14.13 -40.60 38.45
N PHE A 11 15.05 -39.84 39.08
CA PHE A 11 15.33 -38.46 38.68
C PHE A 11 16.07 -38.35 37.35
N GLY A 12 16.99 -39.29 37.07
CA GLY A 12 17.70 -39.36 35.80
C GLY A 12 16.80 -39.74 34.62
N LEU A 13 15.81 -40.62 34.85
CA LEU A 13 14.87 -41.02 33.80
C LEU A 13 13.84 -39.92 33.51
N GLY A 14 13.46 -39.10 34.49
CA GLY A 14 12.58 -37.94 34.32
C GLY A 14 13.20 -36.79 33.50
N CYS A 15 14.54 -36.59 33.61
CA CYS A 15 15.24 -35.57 32.84
C CYS A 15 15.48 -35.98 31.39
N LEU A 16 15.51 -37.27 31.05
CA LEU A 16 15.68 -37.73 29.67
C LEU A 16 14.39 -37.63 28.83
N MET A 17 13.22 -37.56 29.45
CA MET A 17 11.93 -37.39 28.71
C MET A 17 11.59 -35.91 28.45
N GLY A 18 12.33 -34.95 29.00
CA GLY A 18 12.14 -33.53 28.80
C GLY A 18 12.86 -32.93 27.57
N LEU A 19 13.68 -33.71 26.86
CA LEU A 19 14.52 -33.20 25.77
C LEU A 19 13.98 -33.51 24.35
N THR A 20 12.81 -34.10 24.22
CA THR A 20 12.22 -34.40 22.92
C THR A 20 11.09 -33.44 22.51
N SER A 21 10.97 -32.30 23.17
CA SER A 21 9.88 -31.34 22.88
C SER A 21 10.44 -30.06 22.27
N CYS A 22 11.00 -30.15 21.11
CA CYS A 22 11.06 -29.06 20.14
C CYS A 22 11.34 -29.70 18.78
N SER A 23 10.30 -30.11 18.08
CA SER A 23 10.44 -30.28 16.66
C SER A 23 10.49 -28.88 16.05
N ASP A 24 11.53 -28.58 15.26
CA ASP A 24 11.69 -27.33 14.52
C ASP A 24 10.48 -27.00 13.61
N SER A 25 9.61 -27.98 13.35
CA SER A 25 8.40 -27.81 12.58
C SER A 25 7.34 -26.93 13.26
N TRP A 26 7.39 -26.71 14.58
CA TRP A 26 6.49 -25.80 15.29
C TRP A 26 6.93 -24.33 15.17
N LEU A 27 8.20 -24.08 14.83
CA LEU A 27 8.74 -22.75 14.56
C LEU A 27 8.69 -22.35 13.09
N GLN A 28 8.38 -23.28 12.20
CA GLN A 28 8.06 -23.02 10.80
C GLN A 28 6.58 -22.63 10.69
N THR A 29 6.22 -21.48 11.22
CA THR A 29 5.04 -20.77 10.77
C THR A 29 5.39 -20.22 9.39
N ASP A 30 4.89 -20.88 8.34
CA ASP A 30 4.77 -20.23 7.03
C ASP A 30 4.15 -18.87 7.29
N SER A 31 4.73 -17.82 6.70
CA SER A 31 4.19 -16.47 6.86
C SER A 31 2.71 -16.53 6.46
N THR A 32 1.81 -16.40 7.43
CA THR A 32 0.36 -16.38 7.21
C THR A 32 -0.02 -15.37 6.12
N GLN A 33 0.74 -14.29 5.99
CA GLN A 33 0.55 -13.29 4.94
C GLN A 33 0.81 -13.83 3.53
N THR A 34 1.78 -14.73 3.34
CA THR A 34 2.07 -15.32 2.02
C THR A 34 1.03 -16.39 1.67
N ALA A 35 0.66 -17.24 2.61
CA ALA A 35 -0.37 -18.26 2.40
C ALA A 35 -1.78 -17.65 2.19
N GLU A 36 -2.11 -16.57 2.89
CA GLU A 36 -3.33 -15.80 2.66
C GLU A 36 -3.31 -15.09 1.29
N GLY A 37 -2.16 -14.55 0.89
CA GLY A 37 -1.98 -13.92 -0.42
C GLY A 37 -2.22 -14.91 -1.57
N ASP A 38 -1.70 -16.11 -1.50
CA ASP A 38 -1.89 -17.13 -2.54
C ASP A 38 -3.36 -17.62 -2.60
N ALA A 39 -4.04 -17.73 -1.47
CA ALA A 39 -5.47 -18.07 -1.43
C ALA A 39 -6.36 -16.98 -2.06
N ILE A 40 -6.03 -15.68 -1.87
CA ILE A 40 -6.77 -14.56 -2.46
C ILE A 40 -6.69 -14.59 -4.00
N PHE A 41 -5.56 -14.99 -4.57
CA PHE A 41 -5.37 -15.05 -6.02
C PHE A 41 -5.57 -16.45 -6.61
N SER A 42 -6.17 -17.39 -5.87
CA SER A 42 -6.46 -18.74 -6.37
C SER A 42 -7.53 -18.75 -7.47
N THR A 43 -8.50 -17.82 -7.40
CA THR A 43 -9.59 -17.69 -8.39
C THR A 43 -9.81 -16.24 -8.79
N THR A 44 -10.41 -16.03 -9.97
CA THR A 44 -10.82 -14.68 -10.41
C THR A 44 -11.87 -14.05 -9.51
N ASP A 45 -12.76 -14.84 -8.91
CA ASP A 45 -13.77 -14.32 -7.97
C ASP A 45 -13.13 -13.81 -6.70
N ASN A 46 -12.12 -14.48 -6.18
CA ASN A 46 -11.35 -14.01 -5.04
C ASN A 46 -10.52 -12.76 -5.40
N ALA A 47 -9.82 -12.75 -6.55
CA ALA A 47 -9.07 -11.60 -7.02
C ALA A 47 -9.93 -10.35 -7.19
N LYS A 48 -11.20 -10.49 -7.61
CA LYS A 48 -12.19 -9.41 -7.68
C LYS A 48 -12.42 -8.73 -6.33
N LEU A 49 -12.27 -9.46 -5.22
CA LEU A 49 -12.38 -8.86 -3.88
C LEU A 49 -11.28 -7.84 -3.61
N VAL A 50 -10.09 -8.00 -4.21
CA VAL A 50 -9.00 -7.02 -4.11
C VAL A 50 -9.38 -5.74 -4.84
N ILE A 51 -9.94 -5.84 -6.05
CA ILE A 51 -10.46 -4.69 -6.81
C ILE A 51 -11.56 -3.96 -6.01
N ASN A 52 -12.51 -4.71 -5.45
CA ASN A 52 -13.53 -4.14 -4.57
C ASN A 52 -12.91 -3.48 -3.33
N GLY A 53 -11.81 -4.04 -2.81
CA GLY A 53 -11.02 -3.46 -1.72
C GLY A 53 -10.40 -2.11 -2.11
N ILE A 54 -9.88 -1.97 -3.33
CA ILE A 54 -9.38 -0.70 -3.86
C ILE A 54 -10.53 0.31 -3.92
N CYS A 55 -11.67 -0.03 -4.53
CA CYS A 55 -12.83 0.83 -4.59
C CYS A 55 -13.31 1.26 -3.19
N ARG A 56 -13.32 0.32 -2.24
CA ARG A 56 -13.66 0.63 -0.84
C ARG A 56 -12.67 1.59 -0.21
N THR A 57 -11.37 1.40 -0.46
CA THR A 57 -10.31 2.31 0.02
C THR A 57 -10.55 3.74 -0.49
N MET A 58 -11.04 3.91 -1.71
CA MET A 58 -11.28 5.22 -2.30
C MET A 58 -12.45 5.98 -1.66
N VAL A 59 -13.40 5.28 -1.01
CA VAL A 59 -14.61 5.91 -0.44
C VAL A 59 -14.69 5.85 1.08
N GLN A 60 -13.87 5.02 1.73
CA GLN A 60 -13.93 4.86 3.18
C GLN A 60 -13.07 5.89 3.91
N GLN A 61 -13.32 6.03 5.22
CA GLN A 61 -12.51 6.83 6.12
C GLN A 61 -11.25 6.05 6.54
N HIS A 62 -10.10 6.71 6.51
CA HIS A 62 -8.80 6.19 6.93
C HIS A 62 -8.26 6.97 8.11
N ALA A 63 -7.79 6.27 9.14
CA ALA A 63 -6.99 6.87 10.21
C ALA A 63 -5.51 6.89 9.78
N TYR A 64 -4.90 8.06 9.81
CA TYR A 64 -3.48 8.22 9.52
C TYR A 64 -2.87 9.17 10.55
N TYR A 65 -2.00 8.65 11.41
CA TYR A 65 -1.39 9.35 12.54
C TYR A 65 -2.38 10.17 13.39
N GLY A 66 -3.54 9.57 13.69
CA GLY A 66 -4.57 10.19 14.53
C GLY A 66 -5.52 11.17 13.83
N GLN A 67 -5.25 11.52 12.57
CA GLN A 67 -6.17 12.29 11.73
C GLN A 67 -7.02 11.34 10.86
N MET A 68 -8.28 11.70 10.66
CA MET A 68 -9.20 10.93 9.82
C MET A 68 -9.29 11.56 8.42
N PHE A 69 -9.07 10.75 7.39
CA PHE A 69 -9.12 11.14 5.98
C PHE A 69 -10.19 10.31 5.26
N ASN A 70 -10.89 10.87 4.30
CA ASN A 70 -12.02 10.24 3.60
C ASN A 70 -11.66 9.86 2.14
N GLY A 71 -10.61 9.08 1.95
CA GLY A 71 -10.21 8.60 0.62
C GLY A 71 -10.15 9.72 -0.42
N GLU A 72 -10.71 9.48 -1.62
CA GLU A 72 -10.76 10.47 -2.71
C GLU A 72 -11.54 11.75 -2.35
N GLY A 73 -12.52 11.65 -1.44
CA GLY A 73 -13.22 12.84 -0.95
C GLY A 73 -12.27 13.85 -0.30
N THR A 74 -11.29 13.38 0.47
CA THR A 74 -10.24 14.24 1.03
C THR A 74 -9.38 14.84 -0.08
N MET A 75 -8.90 14.02 -1.02
CA MET A 75 -8.03 14.48 -2.11
C MET A 75 -8.70 15.52 -2.97
N LYS A 76 -9.96 15.31 -3.33
CA LYS A 76 -10.72 16.20 -4.20
C LYS A 76 -11.17 17.47 -3.49
N VAL A 77 -11.77 17.33 -2.32
CA VAL A 77 -12.42 18.45 -1.62
C VAL A 77 -11.42 19.24 -0.79
N LEU A 78 -10.65 18.58 0.10
CA LEU A 78 -9.78 19.31 1.02
C LEU A 78 -8.51 19.81 0.31
N TYR A 79 -7.84 18.97 -0.45
CA TYR A 79 -6.61 19.38 -1.15
C TYR A 79 -6.90 20.15 -2.46
N GLY A 80 -8.04 19.92 -3.10
CA GLY A 80 -8.43 20.63 -4.30
C GLY A 80 -9.21 21.90 -4.01
N GLU A 81 -10.48 21.76 -3.62
CA GLU A 81 -11.42 22.86 -3.52
C GLU A 81 -11.14 23.81 -2.33
N TYR A 82 -10.76 23.25 -1.16
CA TYR A 82 -10.54 24.05 0.05
C TYR A 82 -9.22 24.82 0.03
N ALA A 83 -8.22 24.29 -0.67
CA ALA A 83 -6.98 25.01 -0.89
C ALA A 83 -7.11 26.11 -1.99
N GLY A 84 -8.23 26.10 -2.74
CA GLY A 84 -8.54 27.09 -3.76
C GLY A 84 -9.20 28.35 -3.23
N GLN A 85 -9.67 29.19 -4.15
CA GLN A 85 -10.34 30.47 -3.83
C GLN A 85 -11.87 30.42 -4.01
N ASP A 86 -12.39 29.30 -4.49
CA ASP A 86 -13.81 29.20 -4.86
C ASP A 86 -14.71 28.91 -3.66
N LEU A 87 -14.14 28.42 -2.56
CA LEU A 87 -14.88 28.13 -1.33
C LEU A 87 -14.39 29.01 -0.17
N ASN A 88 -15.34 29.69 0.46
CA ASN A 88 -15.09 30.47 1.67
C ASN A 88 -15.72 29.78 2.88
N PHE A 89 -14.89 29.45 3.87
CA PHE A 89 -15.34 28.81 5.10
C PHE A 89 -15.39 29.83 6.23
N PRO A 90 -16.57 30.17 6.71
CA PRO A 90 -16.69 31.07 7.87
C PRO A 90 -16.24 30.40 9.17
N TYR A 91 -16.09 29.08 9.17
CA TYR A 91 -15.64 28.32 10.32
C TYR A 91 -14.72 27.18 9.88
N MET A 92 -13.45 27.22 10.32
CA MET A 92 -12.48 26.18 10.03
C MET A 92 -12.37 25.20 11.19
N SER A 93 -12.42 23.91 10.89
CA SER A 93 -12.04 22.89 11.85
C SER A 93 -10.53 22.96 12.12
N PRO A 94 -10.08 23.03 13.39
CA PRO A 94 -8.65 23.14 13.71
C PRO A 94 -7.79 22.05 13.06
N GLY A 95 -8.32 20.84 12.90
CA GLY A 95 -7.59 19.72 12.30
C GLY A 95 -7.36 19.85 10.79
N TRP A 96 -8.04 20.77 10.09
CA TRP A 96 -7.90 20.99 8.65
C TRP A 96 -7.37 22.36 8.27
N SER A 97 -7.16 23.22 9.26
CA SER A 97 -6.66 24.57 9.04
C SER A 97 -5.34 24.64 8.23
N PRO A 98 -4.39 23.68 8.36
CA PRO A 98 -3.18 23.72 7.54
C PRO A 98 -3.44 23.65 6.04
N ILE A 99 -4.40 22.82 5.62
CA ILE A 99 -4.76 22.72 4.19
C ILE A 99 -5.59 23.94 3.78
N MET A 100 -6.60 24.30 4.56
CA MET A 100 -7.52 25.39 4.24
C MET A 100 -6.84 26.77 4.19
N ASN A 101 -5.81 26.96 5.00
CA ASN A 101 -4.99 28.18 5.00
C ASN A 101 -3.79 28.09 4.06
N ASN A 102 -3.61 26.98 3.36
CA ASN A 102 -2.45 26.71 2.51
C ASN A 102 -1.12 26.96 3.26
N GLU A 103 -1.01 26.41 4.47
CA GLU A 103 0.17 26.54 5.32
C GLU A 103 1.33 25.71 4.76
N SER A 104 2.23 26.34 4.01
CA SER A 104 3.36 25.66 3.34
C SER A 104 4.26 24.88 4.32
N SER A 105 4.36 25.32 5.57
CA SER A 105 5.08 24.60 6.63
C SER A 105 4.51 23.21 6.92
N GLN A 106 3.25 22.97 6.59
CA GLN A 106 2.55 21.71 6.78
C GLN A 106 2.31 20.97 5.47
N THR A 107 2.00 21.66 4.38
CA THR A 107 1.68 21.05 3.08
C THR A 107 2.91 20.81 2.21
N GLN A 108 4.08 21.34 2.57
CA GLN A 108 5.36 21.15 1.88
C GLN A 108 6.44 20.59 2.82
N ASN A 109 6.06 19.75 3.76
CA ASN A 109 6.93 19.18 4.77
C ASN A 109 6.69 17.68 4.87
N SER A 110 7.66 16.89 4.42
CA SER A 110 7.59 15.42 4.39
C SER A 110 7.35 14.79 5.78
N SER A 111 7.61 15.51 6.86
CA SER A 111 7.28 15.06 8.22
C SER A 111 5.85 15.40 8.63
N SER A 112 5.12 16.17 7.84
CA SER A 112 3.72 16.50 8.09
C SER A 112 2.80 15.40 7.58
N ILE A 113 1.74 15.09 8.36
CA ILE A 113 0.69 14.16 7.93
C ILE A 113 -0.06 14.66 6.69
N TYR A 114 -0.13 15.96 6.50
CA TYR A 114 -0.84 16.58 5.36
C TYR A 114 -0.05 16.48 4.06
N ASP A 115 1.27 16.42 4.13
CA ASP A 115 2.12 16.19 2.96
C ASP A 115 2.28 14.69 2.68
N SER A 116 2.46 13.88 3.72
CA SER A 116 2.73 12.45 3.58
C SER A 116 1.48 11.59 3.29
N TYR A 117 0.26 12.05 3.65
CA TYR A 117 -0.94 11.25 3.47
C TYR A 117 -1.28 10.95 1.99
N PRO A 118 -1.28 11.91 1.04
CA PRO A 118 -1.52 11.59 -0.37
C PRO A 118 -0.54 10.57 -0.92
N TRP A 119 0.74 10.65 -0.53
CA TRP A 119 1.75 9.67 -0.89
C TRP A 119 1.39 8.27 -0.37
N TYR A 120 1.15 8.13 0.94
CA TYR A 120 0.72 6.88 1.56
C TYR A 120 -0.52 6.31 0.89
N TYR A 121 -1.53 7.14 0.68
CA TYR A 121 -2.82 6.73 0.16
C TYR A 121 -2.75 6.17 -1.27
N TYR A 122 -2.09 6.87 -2.18
CA TYR A 122 -1.99 6.38 -3.55
C TYR A 122 -1.04 5.19 -3.69
N TYR A 123 0.04 5.11 -2.91
CA TYR A 123 0.88 3.92 -2.91
C TYR A 123 0.21 2.69 -2.26
N LEU A 124 -0.76 2.87 -1.37
CA LEU A 124 -1.62 1.78 -0.90
C LEU A 124 -2.47 1.21 -2.04
N ILE A 125 -3.06 2.06 -2.89
CA ILE A 125 -3.81 1.64 -4.08
C ILE A 125 -2.88 0.95 -5.09
N ILE A 126 -1.72 1.54 -5.40
CA ILE A 126 -0.71 0.98 -6.31
C ILE A 126 -0.26 -0.41 -5.84
N GLY A 127 -0.02 -0.60 -4.54
CA GLY A 127 0.39 -1.89 -3.99
C GLY A 127 -0.65 -2.98 -4.22
N ASN A 128 -1.93 -2.69 -3.97
CA ASN A 128 -3.03 -3.62 -4.24
C ASN A 128 -3.21 -3.88 -5.74
N ALA A 129 -3.09 -2.85 -6.59
CA ALA A 129 -3.16 -3.00 -8.03
C ALA A 129 -2.03 -3.90 -8.57
N ASN A 130 -0.79 -3.69 -8.11
CA ASN A 130 0.35 -4.53 -8.48
C ASN A 130 0.14 -5.99 -8.10
N ALA A 131 -0.43 -6.27 -6.92
CA ALA A 131 -0.73 -7.64 -6.50
C ALA A 131 -1.71 -8.34 -7.47
N VAL A 132 -2.74 -7.64 -7.95
CA VAL A 132 -3.63 -8.16 -9.00
C VAL A 132 -2.87 -8.38 -10.30
N ILE A 133 -2.15 -7.37 -10.79
CA ILE A 133 -1.43 -7.41 -12.08
C ILE A 133 -0.43 -8.58 -12.13
N ASP A 134 0.34 -8.78 -11.05
CA ASP A 134 1.40 -9.80 -11.01
C ASP A 134 0.87 -11.23 -10.83
N ARG A 135 -0.33 -11.41 -10.23
CA ARG A 135 -0.84 -12.73 -9.85
C ARG A 135 -2.04 -13.23 -10.65
N ILE A 136 -2.84 -12.35 -11.28
CA ILE A 136 -4.12 -12.71 -11.87
C ILE A 136 -4.01 -13.77 -12.99
N ASP A 137 -2.91 -13.79 -13.72
CA ASP A 137 -2.70 -14.73 -14.85
C ASP A 137 -2.67 -16.19 -14.37
N LYS A 138 -2.34 -16.45 -13.09
CA LYS A 138 -2.29 -17.78 -12.47
C LYS A 138 -3.61 -18.20 -11.82
N ALA A 139 -4.57 -17.29 -11.63
CA ALA A 139 -5.84 -17.56 -10.98
C ALA A 139 -6.69 -18.53 -11.82
N GLU A 140 -7.50 -19.37 -11.18
CA GLU A 140 -8.54 -20.12 -11.85
C GLU A 140 -9.67 -19.20 -12.31
N GLY A 141 -10.11 -19.35 -13.57
CA GLY A 141 -11.18 -18.53 -14.17
C GLY A 141 -11.00 -18.37 -15.66
N THR A 142 -11.96 -17.68 -16.30
CA THR A 142 -11.89 -17.42 -17.73
C THR A 142 -10.84 -16.37 -18.07
N GLN A 143 -10.24 -16.47 -19.27
CA GLN A 143 -9.25 -15.49 -19.71
C GLN A 143 -9.86 -14.08 -19.76
N GLU A 144 -11.11 -13.98 -20.24
CA GLU A 144 -11.84 -12.72 -20.28
C GLU A 144 -11.93 -12.03 -18.90
N MET A 145 -12.21 -12.81 -17.83
CA MET A 145 -12.28 -12.25 -16.49
C MET A 145 -10.89 -11.86 -15.95
N LYS A 146 -9.85 -12.62 -16.28
CA LYS A 146 -8.46 -12.26 -15.92
C LYS A 146 -8.05 -10.95 -16.58
N ASP A 147 -8.30 -10.81 -17.88
CA ASP A 147 -7.98 -9.62 -18.66
C ASP A 147 -8.76 -8.41 -18.13
N PHE A 148 -10.04 -8.59 -17.81
CA PHE A 148 -10.88 -7.56 -17.22
C PHE A 148 -10.33 -7.05 -15.88
N LEU A 149 -10.04 -7.95 -14.94
CA LEU A 149 -9.51 -7.59 -13.61
C LEU A 149 -8.11 -6.95 -13.70
N LYS A 150 -7.29 -7.41 -14.65
CA LYS A 150 -5.98 -6.83 -14.93
C LYS A 150 -6.09 -5.41 -15.46
N ALA A 151 -7.02 -5.16 -16.39
CA ALA A 151 -7.29 -3.83 -16.93
C ALA A 151 -7.81 -2.87 -15.86
N GLU A 152 -8.71 -3.32 -14.97
CA GLU A 152 -9.15 -2.52 -13.83
C GLU A 152 -7.98 -2.15 -12.92
N ALA A 153 -7.10 -3.10 -12.57
CA ALA A 153 -5.94 -2.87 -11.74
C ALA A 153 -4.93 -1.90 -12.40
N LEU A 154 -4.65 -2.05 -13.69
CA LEU A 154 -3.82 -1.13 -14.46
C LEU A 154 -4.40 0.29 -14.45
N THR A 155 -5.72 0.42 -14.64
CA THR A 155 -6.42 1.70 -14.56
C THR A 155 -6.26 2.38 -13.19
N PHE A 156 -6.41 1.64 -12.09
CA PHE A 156 -6.20 2.18 -10.74
C PHE A 156 -4.75 2.57 -10.49
N ARG A 157 -3.79 1.82 -11.04
CA ARG A 157 -2.36 2.16 -10.95
C ARG A 157 -2.05 3.43 -11.72
N ALA A 158 -2.47 3.52 -12.97
CA ALA A 158 -2.30 4.71 -13.81
C ALA A 158 -2.92 5.95 -13.17
N TYR A 159 -4.16 5.84 -12.68
CA TYR A 159 -4.84 6.90 -11.95
C TYR A 159 -4.03 7.37 -10.74
N SER A 160 -3.53 6.43 -9.94
CA SER A 160 -2.75 6.74 -8.74
C SER A 160 -1.43 7.42 -9.06
N PHE A 161 -0.70 6.98 -10.11
CA PHE A 161 0.51 7.64 -10.59
C PHE A 161 0.23 9.04 -11.12
N PHE A 162 -0.86 9.21 -11.85
CA PHE A 162 -1.29 10.53 -12.31
C PHE A 162 -1.57 11.47 -11.14
N ARG A 163 -2.34 11.03 -10.15
CA ARG A 163 -2.65 11.84 -8.97
C ARG A 163 -1.39 12.19 -8.16
N LEU A 164 -0.48 11.25 -7.95
CA LEU A 164 0.81 11.51 -7.32
C LEU A 164 1.61 12.59 -8.09
N SER A 165 1.59 12.55 -9.42
CA SER A 165 2.27 13.55 -10.22
C SER A 165 1.68 14.96 -10.06
N GLU A 166 0.36 15.07 -9.87
CA GLU A 166 -0.28 16.35 -9.59
C GLU A 166 0.09 16.92 -8.21
N PHE A 167 0.27 16.06 -7.21
CA PHE A 167 0.63 16.50 -5.85
C PHE A 167 2.12 16.84 -5.70
N TYR A 168 3.01 16.08 -6.35
CA TYR A 168 4.44 16.09 -6.00
C TYR A 168 5.37 16.51 -7.13
N CYS A 169 4.87 16.68 -8.36
CA CYS A 169 5.73 17.06 -9.47
C CYS A 169 5.50 18.50 -9.95
N LEU A 170 6.47 19.02 -10.66
CA LEU A 170 6.29 20.27 -11.38
C LEU A 170 5.30 20.10 -12.52
N PRO A 171 4.47 21.12 -12.85
CA PRO A 171 3.68 21.10 -14.06
C PRO A 171 4.57 20.90 -15.29
N TRP A 172 4.08 20.16 -16.30
CA TRP A 172 4.84 19.83 -17.50
C TRP A 172 5.55 21.02 -18.14
N ALA A 173 4.86 22.17 -18.24
CA ALA A 173 5.43 23.40 -18.80
C ALA A 173 6.68 23.92 -18.07
N ARG A 174 6.89 23.52 -16.82
CA ARG A 174 8.04 23.91 -16.00
C ARG A 174 9.03 22.77 -15.75
N SER A 175 8.78 21.59 -16.31
CA SER A 175 9.55 20.36 -16.04
C SER A 175 10.74 20.16 -16.99
N ASN A 176 11.10 21.13 -17.80
CA ASN A 176 12.11 20.97 -18.84
C ASN A 176 11.82 19.77 -19.77
N ASN A 177 10.63 19.76 -20.38
CA ASN A 177 10.13 18.66 -21.21
C ASN A 177 10.11 17.30 -20.48
N GLY A 178 9.72 17.31 -19.21
CA GLY A 178 9.60 16.10 -18.41
C GLY A 178 10.91 15.59 -17.81
N ALA A 179 12.01 16.35 -17.93
CA ALA A 179 13.31 15.95 -17.35
C ALA A 179 13.37 16.17 -15.83
N ALA A 180 12.48 17.00 -15.26
CA ALA A 180 12.37 17.18 -13.81
C ALA A 180 11.97 15.89 -13.10
N ASP A 181 12.16 15.84 -11.77
CA ASP A 181 11.76 14.72 -10.94
C ASP A 181 10.26 14.44 -11.06
N GLY A 182 9.95 13.17 -11.23
CA GLY A 182 8.63 12.58 -11.21
C GLY A 182 8.36 11.92 -9.86
N ILE A 183 7.82 10.73 -9.90
CA ILE A 183 7.47 9.92 -8.72
C ILE A 183 8.26 8.61 -8.71
N VAL A 184 8.16 7.85 -7.62
CA VAL A 184 8.69 6.47 -7.54
C VAL A 184 7.78 5.53 -8.32
N LEU A 185 8.26 4.91 -9.40
CA LEU A 185 7.49 3.96 -10.20
C LEU A 185 7.54 2.55 -9.61
N ARG A 186 6.64 2.25 -8.69
CA ARG A 186 6.44 0.90 -8.18
C ARG A 186 5.49 0.13 -9.08
N THR A 187 6.03 -0.72 -9.96
CA THR A 187 5.26 -1.49 -10.94
C THR A 187 5.16 -2.96 -10.63
N LYS A 188 5.71 -3.39 -9.49
CA LYS A 188 5.69 -4.78 -9.01
C LYS A 188 5.11 -4.89 -7.61
N GLU A 189 4.54 -6.05 -7.33
CA GLU A 189 4.14 -6.39 -5.97
C GLU A 189 5.35 -6.44 -5.05
N VAL A 190 5.21 -5.88 -3.85
CA VAL A 190 6.21 -5.97 -2.78
C VAL A 190 5.65 -6.88 -1.69
N ALA A 191 6.19 -8.08 -1.59
CA ALA A 191 5.70 -9.11 -0.68
C ALA A 191 5.91 -8.78 0.81
N ASN A 192 6.81 -7.85 1.14
CA ASN A 192 7.15 -7.48 2.52
C ASN A 192 7.28 -5.97 2.67
N ALA A 193 6.87 -5.44 3.82
CA ALA A 193 7.00 -4.02 4.17
C ALA A 193 8.47 -3.49 4.16
N GLY A 194 9.47 -4.38 4.11
CA GLY A 194 10.90 -4.06 4.00
C GLY A 194 11.51 -4.30 2.62
N GLY A 195 10.71 -4.71 1.61
CA GLY A 195 11.21 -4.92 0.25
C GLY A 195 11.35 -3.59 -0.50
N GLU A 196 12.47 -3.41 -1.21
CA GLU A 196 12.79 -2.27 -2.09
C GLU A 196 12.37 -0.89 -1.54
N THR A 197 12.97 -0.48 -0.43
CA THR A 197 12.68 0.80 0.22
C THR A 197 13.38 1.99 -0.46
N ASP A 198 14.46 1.76 -1.20
CA ASP A 198 15.32 2.79 -1.76
C ASP A 198 15.17 2.90 -3.30
N MET A 199 13.94 3.09 -3.76
CA MET A 199 13.70 3.38 -5.18
C MET A 199 13.91 4.88 -5.44
N ALA A 200 14.72 5.19 -6.47
CA ALA A 200 14.90 6.56 -6.92
C ALA A 200 13.62 7.10 -7.59
N LEU A 201 13.46 8.42 -7.56
CA LEU A 201 12.44 9.10 -8.35
C LEU A 201 12.71 8.86 -9.85
N ALA A 202 11.66 8.55 -10.60
CA ALA A 202 11.71 8.60 -12.05
C ALA A 202 11.68 10.05 -12.53
N THR A 203 11.96 10.30 -13.80
CA THR A 203 11.64 11.59 -14.38
C THR A 203 10.13 11.73 -14.60
N LEU A 204 9.63 12.96 -14.69
CA LEU A 204 8.22 13.22 -14.98
C LEU A 204 7.81 12.61 -16.35
N ALA A 205 8.71 12.65 -17.36
CA ALA A 205 8.46 12.01 -18.65
C ALA A 205 8.23 10.49 -18.50
N LYS A 206 9.08 9.79 -17.73
CA LYS A 206 8.91 8.36 -17.45
C LYS A 206 7.66 8.07 -16.64
N THR A 207 7.27 8.99 -15.75
CA THR A 207 6.02 8.87 -15.01
C THR A 207 4.82 8.84 -15.96
N TYR A 208 4.76 9.76 -16.90
CA TYR A 208 3.68 9.78 -17.91
C TYR A 208 3.76 8.61 -18.89
N GLU A 209 4.96 8.20 -19.30
CA GLU A 209 5.15 6.98 -20.09
C GLU A 209 4.51 5.77 -19.41
N GLN A 210 4.78 5.55 -18.14
CA GLN A 210 4.17 4.45 -17.37
C GLN A 210 2.66 4.58 -17.24
N ILE A 211 2.13 5.80 -17.07
CA ILE A 211 0.68 6.03 -17.01
C ILE A 211 0.02 5.64 -18.34
N TYR A 212 0.62 5.98 -19.47
CA TYR A 212 0.10 5.61 -20.79
C TYR A 212 0.23 4.11 -21.05
N ASP A 213 1.37 3.50 -20.70
CA ASP A 213 1.58 2.05 -20.84
C ASP A 213 0.55 1.23 -20.03
N ASP A 214 0.08 1.76 -18.89
CA ASP A 214 -0.95 1.11 -18.08
C ASP A 214 -2.38 1.28 -18.66
N LEU A 215 -2.60 2.27 -19.54
CA LEU A 215 -3.93 2.58 -20.11
C LEU A 215 -4.13 2.03 -21.54
N ASP A 216 -3.04 1.66 -22.23
CA ASP A 216 -3.06 1.08 -23.58
C ASP A 216 -3.27 -0.44 -23.53
#